data_9d71079833a5115a19c85e99dc4582c5
#
_entry.id   9d71079833a5115a19c85e99dc4582c5
#
_cell.length_a   1.000
_cell.length_b   1.000
_cell.length_c   1.000
_cell.angle_alpha   90.00
_cell.angle_beta   90.00
_cell.angle_gamma   90.00
#
_symmetry.space_group_name_H-M   'P 1'
#
loop_
_entity.id
_entity.type
_entity.pdbx_description
1 polymer ?
#
loop_
_entity_poly.entity_id
_entity_poly.type
_entity_poly.pdbx_seq_one_letter_code
_entity_poly.pdbx_strand_id
1 'polypeptide(L)'
;MTGLNRRVPTSVGTLAVADHGSGDPVVLWPSLFSDHRLYGHVTERLGGSWRTIAVDGPGFGQSDPPRGDVQPGVHAAAVVDLLDELGIEKAVIAGCSWGGQVAAHVGVQAPERATAVLMMNTPLAPSLGGHRMQVLGTRLMGSTAFWGKGVARSMIAAATKQNHPERVADFVAAFGDFDRAAAAATVRTVLTRSLGLADVLPQLRVPTTIMMGAQDALYPPDAAMPLAHLAPGASIEVIPSCGHLAPLEAPDAVVAGLEGLRRG
;
A
#
# COMPACT_ATOMS: atom_id res chain seq x y z
N MET A 1 12.61 15.50 -2.63
CA MET A 1 12.88 14.75 -3.87
C MET A 1 12.37 13.33 -3.65
N THR A 2 11.38 12.91 -4.42
CA THR A 2 10.66 11.63 -4.20
C THR A 2 10.83 10.67 -5.39
N GLY A 3 11.78 10.95 -6.30
CA GLY A 3 11.97 10.15 -7.50
C GLY A 3 12.65 8.81 -7.24
N LEU A 4 12.35 7.83 -8.11
CA LEU A 4 13.00 6.52 -8.11
C LEU A 4 14.52 6.66 -8.30
N ASN A 5 15.29 5.94 -7.50
CA ASN A 5 16.75 5.98 -7.54
C ASN A 5 17.41 4.61 -7.40
N ARG A 6 16.63 3.55 -7.18
CA ARG A 6 17.14 2.18 -7.11
C ARG A 6 16.27 1.19 -7.87
N ARG A 7 16.92 0.12 -8.34
CA ARG A 7 16.28 -1.10 -8.84
C ARG A 7 16.79 -2.29 -8.06
N VAL A 8 15.91 -2.95 -7.34
CA VAL A 8 16.27 -3.98 -6.36
C VAL A 8 15.74 -5.35 -6.82
N PRO A 9 16.62 -6.35 -7.06
CA PRO A 9 16.20 -7.70 -7.36
C PRO A 9 15.49 -8.34 -6.17
N THR A 10 14.36 -9.00 -6.42
CA THR A 10 13.59 -9.73 -5.41
C THR A 10 13.03 -11.01 -5.98
N SER A 11 12.46 -11.86 -5.13
CA SER A 11 11.78 -13.09 -5.51
C SER A 11 10.58 -12.90 -6.46
N VAL A 12 9.98 -11.70 -6.47
CA VAL A 12 8.83 -11.38 -7.34
C VAL A 12 9.20 -10.64 -8.63
N GLY A 13 10.46 -10.34 -8.84
CA GLY A 13 11.00 -9.52 -9.93
C GLY A 13 11.80 -8.36 -9.40
N THR A 14 12.31 -7.50 -10.29
CA THR A 14 13.04 -6.31 -9.89
C THR A 14 12.06 -5.20 -9.51
N LEU A 15 12.14 -4.72 -8.29
CA LEU A 15 11.33 -3.60 -7.81
C LEU A 15 12.07 -2.28 -8.04
N ALA A 16 11.34 -1.27 -8.52
CA ALA A 16 11.81 0.11 -8.55
C ALA A 16 11.45 0.79 -7.24
N VAL A 17 12.38 1.54 -6.67
CA VAL A 17 12.28 2.06 -5.32
C VAL A 17 12.76 3.51 -5.25
N ALA A 18 12.03 4.33 -4.53
CA ALA A 18 12.45 5.66 -4.09
C ALA A 18 12.99 5.54 -2.64
N ASP A 19 14.33 5.42 -2.51
CA ASP A 19 15.05 5.28 -1.24
C ASP A 19 15.72 6.61 -0.88
N HIS A 20 15.16 7.30 0.11
CA HIS A 20 15.59 8.64 0.51
C HIS A 20 15.69 8.80 2.03
N GLY A 21 16.62 9.66 2.46
CA GLY A 21 16.89 9.91 3.87
C GLY A 21 17.84 8.88 4.49
N SER A 22 18.13 9.04 5.78
CA SER A 22 19.11 8.23 6.51
C SER A 22 18.70 7.92 7.96
N GLY A 23 17.46 8.28 8.33
CA GLY A 23 16.90 8.01 9.66
C GLY A 23 16.36 6.58 9.81
N ASP A 24 15.36 6.40 10.68
CA ASP A 24 14.73 5.12 10.90
C ASP A 24 14.04 4.62 9.61
N PRO A 25 14.27 3.36 9.21
CA PRO A 25 13.77 2.89 7.93
C PRO A 25 12.28 2.57 7.98
N VAL A 26 11.55 2.98 6.94
CA VAL A 26 10.17 2.61 6.67
C VAL A 26 9.99 2.16 5.22
N VAL A 27 9.48 0.96 5.04
CA VAL A 27 9.03 0.47 3.72
C VAL A 27 7.58 0.88 3.51
N LEU A 28 7.31 1.54 2.38
CA LEU A 28 6.01 2.08 2.01
C LEU A 28 5.48 1.32 0.78
N TRP A 29 4.61 0.33 1.00
CA TRP A 29 4.05 -0.48 -0.07
C TRP A 29 2.72 0.12 -0.57
N PRO A 30 2.56 0.35 -1.91
CA PRO A 30 1.42 1.08 -2.44
C PRO A 30 0.12 0.27 -2.46
N SER A 31 -0.98 0.95 -2.81
CA SER A 31 -2.26 0.35 -3.18
C SER A 31 -2.20 -0.22 -4.60
N LEU A 32 -3.16 -1.07 -4.97
CA LEU A 32 -3.42 -1.34 -6.40
C LEU A 32 -3.72 -0.03 -7.14
N PHE A 33 -3.35 0.03 -8.42
CA PHE A 33 -3.52 1.22 -9.26
C PHE A 33 -2.71 2.44 -8.82
N SER A 34 -1.64 2.22 -8.03
CA SER A 34 -0.72 3.28 -7.62
C SER A 34 0.73 2.78 -7.57
N ASP A 35 1.65 3.67 -7.38
CA ASP A 35 3.08 3.45 -7.28
C ASP A 35 3.67 4.26 -6.11
N HIS A 36 5.00 4.40 -6.02
CA HIS A 36 5.70 5.15 -4.97
C HIS A 36 5.16 6.58 -4.79
N ARG A 37 4.60 7.20 -5.84
CA ARG A 37 4.06 8.58 -5.80
C ARG A 37 2.87 8.72 -4.86
N LEU A 38 2.17 7.61 -4.54
CA LEU A 38 1.12 7.58 -3.53
C LEU A 38 1.58 8.17 -2.19
N TYR A 39 2.84 7.96 -1.86
CA TYR A 39 3.44 8.40 -0.59
C TYR A 39 4.17 9.75 -0.68
N GLY A 40 4.14 10.44 -1.82
CA GLY A 40 4.89 11.68 -2.03
C GLY A 40 4.70 12.71 -0.91
N HIS A 41 3.45 13.00 -0.56
CA HIS A 41 3.14 13.95 0.52
C HIS A 41 3.51 13.44 1.92
N VAL A 42 3.53 12.13 2.15
CA VAL A 42 3.98 11.53 3.41
C VAL A 42 5.49 11.64 3.54
N THR A 43 6.23 11.25 2.50
CA THR A 43 7.70 11.28 2.51
C THR A 43 8.26 12.70 2.67
N GLU A 44 7.62 13.70 2.05
CA GLU A 44 7.97 15.11 2.23
C GLU A 44 7.84 15.58 3.69
N ARG A 45 6.79 15.15 4.40
CA ARG A 45 6.51 15.52 5.78
C ARG A 45 7.38 14.79 6.79
N LEU A 46 7.73 13.53 6.50
CA LEU A 46 8.63 12.75 7.37
C LEU A 46 10.05 13.34 7.42
N GLY A 47 10.48 13.98 6.33
CA GLY A 47 11.77 14.66 6.25
C GLY A 47 12.97 13.74 6.53
N GLY A 48 14.08 14.32 6.99
CA GLY A 48 15.34 13.59 7.19
C GLY A 48 15.40 12.68 8.42
N SER A 49 14.37 12.67 9.28
CA SER A 49 14.33 11.78 10.46
C SER A 49 13.99 10.33 10.12
N TRP A 50 13.53 10.09 8.90
CA TRP A 50 13.22 8.77 8.36
C TRP A 50 14.06 8.45 7.13
N ARG A 51 14.36 7.16 6.93
CA ARG A 51 14.76 6.61 5.63
C ARG A 51 13.51 5.99 5.01
N THR A 52 12.95 6.65 4.01
CA THR A 52 11.73 6.21 3.33
C THR A 52 12.06 5.37 2.11
N ILE A 53 11.52 4.16 2.05
CA ILE A 53 11.68 3.22 0.95
C ILE A 53 10.29 3.03 0.31
N ALA A 54 9.92 3.94 -0.59
CA ALA A 54 8.65 3.87 -1.30
C ALA A 54 8.78 3.00 -2.56
N VAL A 55 7.95 1.96 -2.66
CA VAL A 55 8.09 0.90 -3.65
C VAL A 55 7.08 1.09 -4.78
N ASP A 56 7.52 0.84 -6.01
CA ASP A 56 6.59 0.47 -7.07
C ASP A 56 6.28 -1.02 -6.93
N GLY A 57 5.03 -1.37 -6.69
CA GLY A 57 4.64 -2.78 -6.60
C GLY A 57 4.78 -3.51 -7.95
N PRO A 58 4.95 -4.84 -7.96
CA PRO A 58 5.12 -5.60 -9.21
C PRO A 58 4.02 -5.29 -10.23
N GLY A 59 4.42 -4.94 -11.45
CA GLY A 59 3.50 -4.57 -12.53
C GLY A 59 2.97 -3.15 -12.50
N PHE A 60 3.43 -2.31 -11.57
CA PHE A 60 3.12 -0.88 -11.50
C PHE A 60 4.39 -0.05 -11.57
N GLY A 61 4.24 1.23 -11.96
CA GLY A 61 5.35 2.16 -12.08
C GLY A 61 6.46 1.61 -12.98
N GLN A 62 7.69 1.56 -12.47
CA GLN A 62 8.86 1.06 -13.16
C GLN A 62 9.34 -0.33 -12.66
N SER A 63 8.55 -1.00 -11.83
CA SER A 63 8.85 -2.36 -11.40
C SER A 63 8.55 -3.38 -12.51
N ASP A 64 9.30 -4.50 -12.48
CA ASP A 64 9.06 -5.59 -13.42
C ASP A 64 7.64 -6.15 -13.30
N PRO A 65 7.09 -6.75 -14.37
CA PRO A 65 5.89 -7.57 -14.26
C PRO A 65 6.05 -8.67 -13.21
N PRO A 66 4.97 -9.04 -12.49
CA PRO A 66 5.07 -10.07 -11.47
C PRO A 66 5.49 -11.42 -12.08
N ARG A 67 6.39 -12.13 -11.43
CA ARG A 67 6.79 -13.49 -11.79
C ARG A 67 5.77 -14.48 -11.23
N GLY A 68 4.86 -14.93 -12.09
CA GLY A 68 3.81 -15.88 -11.72
C GLY A 68 2.63 -15.24 -10.97
N ASP A 69 1.89 -16.07 -10.26
CA ASP A 69 0.77 -15.65 -9.41
C ASP A 69 1.29 -15.26 -8.03
N VAL A 70 1.22 -13.99 -7.70
CA VAL A 70 1.81 -13.43 -6.48
C VAL A 70 0.71 -13.03 -5.51
N GLN A 71 0.54 -13.79 -4.45
CA GLN A 71 -0.36 -13.46 -3.34
C GLN A 71 0.31 -12.45 -2.38
N PRO A 72 -0.44 -11.72 -1.55
CA PRO A 72 0.15 -10.79 -0.57
C PRO A 72 1.23 -11.40 0.31
N GLY A 73 1.08 -12.66 0.73
CA GLY A 73 2.09 -13.38 1.51
C GLY A 73 3.39 -13.67 0.75
N VAL A 74 3.35 -13.78 -0.58
CA VAL A 74 4.57 -13.92 -1.40
C VAL A 74 5.26 -12.56 -1.57
N HIS A 75 4.48 -11.47 -1.66
CA HIS A 75 5.06 -10.13 -1.67
C HIS A 75 5.75 -9.78 -0.34
N ALA A 76 5.34 -10.40 0.78
CA ALA A 76 6.04 -10.25 2.04
C ALA A 76 7.50 -10.75 1.97
N ALA A 77 7.75 -11.87 1.29
CA ALA A 77 9.12 -12.34 1.04
C ALA A 77 9.94 -11.33 0.21
N ALA A 78 9.30 -10.69 -0.79
CA ALA A 78 9.97 -9.65 -1.57
C ALA A 78 10.33 -8.40 -0.74
N VAL A 79 9.58 -8.09 0.32
CA VAL A 79 9.96 -7.03 1.27
C VAL A 79 11.21 -7.45 2.05
N VAL A 80 11.33 -8.72 2.44
CA VAL A 80 12.54 -9.23 3.12
C VAL A 80 13.75 -9.16 2.18
N ASP A 81 13.60 -9.62 0.92
CA ASP A 81 14.64 -9.49 -0.10
C ASP A 81 15.08 -8.02 -0.29
N LEU A 82 14.12 -7.11 -0.32
CA LEU A 82 14.37 -5.66 -0.43
C LEU A 82 15.19 -5.14 0.76
N LEU A 83 14.85 -5.53 1.97
CA LEU A 83 15.59 -5.14 3.17
C LEU A 83 17.03 -5.68 3.13
N ASP A 84 17.22 -6.94 2.69
CA ASP A 84 18.55 -7.55 2.57
C ASP A 84 19.42 -6.82 1.56
N GLU A 85 18.91 -6.56 0.36
CA GLU A 85 19.62 -5.85 -0.70
C GLU A 85 19.97 -4.40 -0.33
N LEU A 86 19.16 -3.77 0.52
CA LEU A 86 19.40 -2.41 1.01
C LEU A 86 20.26 -2.36 2.30
N GLY A 87 20.66 -3.50 2.84
CA GLY A 87 21.42 -3.60 4.08
C GLY A 87 20.65 -3.12 5.30
N ILE A 88 19.32 -3.33 5.33
CA ILE A 88 18.43 -2.91 6.41
C ILE A 88 18.08 -4.14 7.25
N GLU A 89 18.46 -4.14 8.51
CA GLU A 89 18.16 -5.24 9.42
C GLU A 89 16.65 -5.37 9.68
N LYS A 90 16.00 -4.25 10.01
CA LYS A 90 14.56 -4.19 10.28
C LYS A 90 14.01 -2.79 10.00
N ALA A 91 12.73 -2.70 9.69
CA ALA A 91 12.06 -1.45 9.34
C ALA A 91 10.61 -1.42 9.87
N VAL A 92 10.00 -0.25 9.93
CA VAL A 92 8.54 -0.14 9.94
C VAL A 92 8.03 -0.57 8.58
N ILE A 93 7.01 -1.46 8.55
CA ILE A 93 6.39 -1.90 7.30
C ILE A 93 5.01 -1.25 7.21
N ALA A 94 4.88 -0.32 6.29
CA ALA A 94 3.64 0.42 6.10
C ALA A 94 3.05 0.14 4.71
N GLY A 95 1.74 -0.05 4.65
CA GLY A 95 1.08 -0.31 3.37
C GLY A 95 -0.37 0.16 3.31
N CYS A 96 -0.78 0.58 2.11
CA CYS A 96 -2.14 1.02 1.83
C CYS A 96 -2.88 -0.06 1.02
N SER A 97 -4.10 -0.40 1.41
CA SER A 97 -4.94 -1.37 0.70
C SER A 97 -4.22 -2.73 0.54
N TRP A 98 -3.94 -3.17 -0.68
CA TRP A 98 -3.09 -4.32 -0.96
C TRP A 98 -1.77 -4.28 -0.18
N GLY A 99 -1.13 -3.10 -0.11
CA GLY A 99 0.11 -2.93 0.65
C GLY A 99 -0.04 -3.21 2.14
N GLY A 100 -1.19 -2.93 2.72
CA GLY A 100 -1.47 -3.27 4.11
C GLY A 100 -1.58 -4.78 4.33
N GLN A 101 -2.08 -5.54 3.35
CA GLN A 101 -2.04 -7.01 3.39
C GLN A 101 -0.59 -7.52 3.35
N VAL A 102 0.26 -6.94 2.49
CA VAL A 102 1.69 -7.27 2.45
C VAL A 102 2.35 -6.96 3.80
N ALA A 103 2.09 -5.79 4.38
CA ALA A 103 2.64 -5.41 5.68
C ALA A 103 2.23 -6.38 6.81
N ALA A 104 0.96 -6.79 6.87
CA ALA A 104 0.49 -7.78 7.83
C ALA A 104 1.21 -9.13 7.67
N HIS A 105 1.40 -9.59 6.43
CA HIS A 105 2.13 -10.83 6.16
C HIS A 105 3.61 -10.75 6.55
N VAL A 106 4.28 -9.60 6.34
CA VAL A 106 5.66 -9.40 6.83
C VAL A 106 5.69 -9.51 8.36
N GLY A 107 4.76 -8.83 9.06
CA GLY A 107 4.68 -8.85 10.52
C GLY A 107 4.44 -10.25 11.12
N VAL A 108 3.91 -11.20 10.33
CA VAL A 108 3.70 -12.60 10.75
C VAL A 108 4.81 -13.53 10.28
N GLN A 109 5.26 -13.40 9.03
CA GLN A 109 6.21 -14.33 8.41
C GLN A 109 7.68 -14.02 8.77
N ALA A 110 7.98 -12.74 9.03
CA ALA A 110 9.31 -12.25 9.36
C ALA A 110 9.25 -11.17 10.46
N PRO A 111 8.71 -11.48 11.65
CA PRO A 111 8.51 -10.50 12.72
C PRO A 111 9.82 -9.85 13.18
N GLU A 112 10.95 -10.55 13.06
CA GLU A 112 12.29 -10.03 13.38
C GLU A 112 12.75 -8.93 12.40
N ARG A 113 12.13 -8.83 11.22
CA ARG A 113 12.44 -7.84 10.19
C ARG A 113 11.51 -6.61 10.26
N ALA A 114 10.46 -6.66 11.07
CA ALA A 114 9.50 -5.59 11.27
C ALA A 114 9.63 -4.98 12.67
N THR A 115 9.95 -3.69 12.75
CA THR A 115 9.87 -2.96 14.03
C THR A 115 8.43 -2.66 14.42
N ALA A 116 7.57 -2.42 13.43
CA ALA A 116 6.14 -2.20 13.58
C ALA A 116 5.44 -2.38 12.22
N VAL A 117 4.11 -2.49 12.25
CA VAL A 117 3.24 -2.59 11.06
C VAL A 117 2.22 -1.45 11.06
N LEU A 118 2.10 -0.73 9.94
CA LEU A 118 1.04 0.24 9.68
C LEU A 118 0.19 -0.22 8.49
N MET A 119 -1.06 -0.54 8.75
CA MET A 119 -2.03 -0.95 7.73
C MET A 119 -3.02 0.20 7.49
N MET A 120 -3.16 0.63 6.24
CA MET A 120 -4.06 1.73 5.87
C MET A 120 -5.11 1.26 4.87
N ASN A 121 -6.40 1.45 5.17
CA ASN A 121 -7.51 1.12 4.27
C ASN A 121 -7.43 -0.31 3.70
N THR A 122 -6.99 -1.25 4.52
CA THR A 122 -6.63 -2.61 4.11
C THR A 122 -7.86 -3.49 3.99
N PRO A 123 -8.03 -4.25 2.88
CA PRO A 123 -9.05 -5.29 2.77
C PRO A 123 -8.79 -6.40 3.77
N LEU A 124 -9.54 -6.45 4.87
CA LEU A 124 -9.40 -7.47 5.91
C LEU A 124 -10.20 -8.74 5.58
N ALA A 125 -11.31 -8.61 4.85
CA ALA A 125 -12.10 -9.72 4.34
C ALA A 125 -11.71 -10.09 2.90
N PRO A 126 -11.99 -11.33 2.46
CA PRO A 126 -11.87 -11.72 1.06
C PRO A 126 -12.76 -10.84 0.18
N SER A 127 -12.31 -10.57 -1.03
CA SER A 127 -13.11 -9.80 -1.97
C SER A 127 -14.28 -10.60 -2.55
N LEU A 128 -15.47 -10.01 -2.56
CA LEU A 128 -16.75 -10.70 -2.87
C LEU A 128 -17.10 -10.81 -4.37
N GLY A 129 -16.16 -10.58 -5.29
CA GLY A 129 -16.40 -10.77 -6.73
C GLY A 129 -16.32 -9.49 -7.57
N GLY A 130 -16.73 -9.54 -8.83
CA GLY A 130 -16.67 -8.37 -9.75
C GLY A 130 -15.33 -8.15 -10.44
N HIS A 131 -14.31 -8.93 -10.12
CA HIS A 131 -12.92 -8.70 -10.54
C HIS A 131 -12.68 -8.86 -12.04
N ARG A 132 -13.48 -9.67 -12.74
CA ARG A 132 -13.31 -9.88 -14.19
C ARG A 132 -13.38 -8.58 -14.98
N MET A 133 -14.30 -7.69 -14.63
CA MET A 133 -14.43 -6.39 -15.28
C MET A 133 -13.27 -5.46 -14.94
N GLN A 134 -12.79 -5.48 -13.70
CA GLN A 134 -11.61 -4.70 -13.29
C GLN A 134 -10.35 -5.17 -14.03
N VAL A 135 -10.11 -6.49 -14.09
CA VAL A 135 -8.98 -7.07 -14.82
C VAL A 135 -9.06 -6.73 -16.31
N LEU A 136 -10.23 -6.92 -16.93
CA LEU A 136 -10.44 -6.60 -18.35
C LEU A 136 -10.25 -5.10 -18.62
N GLY A 137 -10.86 -4.24 -17.80
CA GLY A 137 -10.72 -2.79 -17.90
C GLY A 137 -9.27 -2.34 -17.76
N THR A 138 -8.53 -2.90 -16.79
CA THR A 138 -7.10 -2.62 -16.61
C THR A 138 -6.30 -3.03 -17.84
N ARG A 139 -6.57 -4.21 -18.39
CA ARG A 139 -5.86 -4.71 -19.58
C ARG A 139 -6.13 -3.84 -20.82
N LEU A 140 -7.36 -3.35 -20.99
CA LEU A 140 -7.74 -2.58 -22.18
C LEU A 140 -7.42 -1.08 -22.05
N MET A 141 -7.61 -0.51 -20.85
CA MET A 141 -7.61 0.94 -20.62
C MET A 141 -6.68 1.38 -19.47
N GLY A 142 -5.96 0.46 -18.82
CA GLY A 142 -5.23 0.71 -17.56
C GLY A 142 -4.23 1.86 -17.60
N SER A 143 -3.72 2.22 -18.79
CA SER A 143 -2.81 3.36 -18.97
C SER A 143 -3.51 4.63 -19.47
N THR A 144 -4.84 4.72 -19.34
CA THR A 144 -5.60 5.88 -19.82
C THR A 144 -6.11 6.74 -18.67
N ALA A 145 -6.12 8.06 -18.87
CA ALA A 145 -6.73 8.99 -17.92
C ALA A 145 -8.23 8.70 -17.68
N PHE A 146 -8.93 8.15 -18.67
CA PHE A 146 -10.32 7.73 -18.52
C PHE A 146 -10.47 6.64 -17.44
N TRP A 147 -9.64 5.60 -17.51
CA TRP A 147 -9.62 4.54 -16.50
C TRP A 147 -9.21 5.09 -15.13
N GLY A 148 -8.14 5.90 -15.09
CA GLY A 148 -7.67 6.55 -13.86
C GLY A 148 -8.75 7.41 -13.19
N LYS A 149 -9.54 8.16 -13.94
CA LYS A 149 -10.69 8.93 -13.41
C LYS A 149 -11.77 8.02 -12.82
N GLY A 150 -12.02 6.87 -13.46
CA GLY A 150 -12.96 5.87 -12.95
C GLY A 150 -12.50 5.30 -11.61
N VAL A 151 -11.22 4.93 -11.51
CA VAL A 151 -10.59 4.43 -10.27
C VAL A 151 -10.60 5.52 -9.19
N ALA A 152 -10.18 6.74 -9.52
CA ALA A 152 -10.20 7.87 -8.58
C ALA A 152 -11.61 8.16 -8.03
N ARG A 153 -12.65 8.02 -8.88
CA ARG A 153 -14.04 8.21 -8.44
C ARG A 153 -14.45 7.23 -7.36
N SER A 154 -14.00 5.96 -7.44
CA SER A 154 -14.36 4.90 -6.49
C SER A 154 -13.49 4.88 -5.23
N MET A 155 -12.24 5.34 -5.32
CA MET A 155 -11.27 5.21 -4.23
C MET A 155 -11.10 6.48 -3.39
N ILE A 156 -11.24 7.66 -3.99
CA ILE A 156 -10.95 8.93 -3.32
C ILE A 156 -12.23 9.58 -2.78
N ALA A 157 -12.18 10.06 -1.55
CA ALA A 157 -13.29 10.73 -0.88
C ALA A 157 -13.75 12.00 -1.63
N ALA A 158 -15.04 12.37 -1.48
CA ALA A 158 -15.57 13.60 -2.05
C ALA A 158 -14.84 14.84 -1.51
N ALA A 159 -14.52 14.85 -0.23
CA ALA A 159 -13.79 15.95 0.42
C ALA A 159 -12.42 16.18 -0.24
N THR A 160 -11.64 15.12 -0.52
CA THR A 160 -10.34 15.23 -1.18
C THR A 160 -10.49 15.76 -2.62
N LYS A 161 -11.49 15.28 -3.36
CA LYS A 161 -11.77 15.75 -4.73
C LYS A 161 -12.11 17.24 -4.78
N GLN A 162 -12.75 17.74 -3.73
CA GLN A 162 -13.17 19.14 -3.60
C GLN A 162 -12.02 20.05 -3.14
N ASN A 163 -11.28 19.61 -2.10
CA ASN A 163 -10.30 20.44 -1.43
C ASN A 163 -8.88 20.30 -2.00
N HIS A 164 -8.59 19.17 -2.67
CA HIS A 164 -7.29 18.82 -3.22
C HIS A 164 -7.38 18.22 -4.62
N PRO A 165 -7.99 18.93 -5.59
CA PRO A 165 -8.15 18.44 -6.97
C PRO A 165 -6.79 18.15 -7.66
N GLU A 166 -5.73 18.85 -7.25
CA GLU A 166 -4.35 18.63 -7.73
C GLU A 166 -3.87 17.22 -7.41
N ARG A 167 -4.12 16.71 -6.21
CA ARG A 167 -3.73 15.34 -5.80
C ARG A 167 -4.46 14.28 -6.63
N VAL A 168 -5.72 14.54 -6.95
CA VAL A 168 -6.52 13.66 -7.81
C VAL A 168 -5.99 13.68 -9.24
N ALA A 169 -5.57 14.85 -9.75
CA ALA A 169 -4.98 14.98 -11.07
C ALA A 169 -3.63 14.21 -11.16
N ASP A 170 -2.77 14.33 -10.16
CA ASP A 170 -1.49 13.63 -10.07
C ASP A 170 -1.70 12.10 -10.00
N PHE A 171 -2.65 11.64 -9.19
CA PHE A 171 -3.04 10.24 -9.14
C PHE A 171 -3.50 9.72 -10.51
N VAL A 172 -4.35 10.46 -11.21
CA VAL A 172 -4.84 10.08 -12.55
C VAL A 172 -3.70 10.10 -13.58
N ALA A 173 -2.80 11.08 -13.51
CA ALA A 173 -1.67 11.19 -14.42
C ALA A 173 -0.72 9.98 -14.32
N ALA A 174 -0.56 9.41 -13.12
CA ALA A 174 0.28 8.23 -12.89
C ALA A 174 -0.12 7.01 -13.73
N PHE A 175 -1.38 6.90 -14.12
CA PHE A 175 -1.86 5.80 -14.97
C PHE A 175 -1.21 5.77 -16.36
N GLY A 176 -0.76 6.92 -16.88
CA GLY A 176 -0.07 6.99 -18.16
C GLY A 176 1.20 6.14 -18.23
N ASP A 177 1.83 5.88 -17.10
CA ASP A 177 3.09 5.16 -16.98
C ASP A 177 2.92 3.64 -16.79
N PHE A 178 1.68 3.14 -16.63
CA PHE A 178 1.44 1.72 -16.35
C PHE A 178 1.53 0.83 -17.59
N ASP A 179 2.29 -0.25 -17.50
CA ASP A 179 2.13 -1.39 -18.43
C ASP A 179 0.80 -2.09 -18.15
N ARG A 180 -0.14 -2.00 -19.09
CA ARG A 180 -1.51 -2.52 -18.92
C ARG A 180 -1.55 -4.03 -18.70
N ALA A 181 -0.65 -4.78 -19.35
CA ALA A 181 -0.63 -6.23 -19.23
C ALA A 181 -0.06 -6.66 -17.86
N ALA A 182 1.02 -6.03 -17.44
CA ALA A 182 1.64 -6.25 -16.13
C ALA A 182 0.68 -5.85 -14.99
N ALA A 183 0.11 -4.65 -15.05
CA ALA A 183 -0.87 -4.18 -14.08
C ALA A 183 -2.09 -5.12 -13.99
N ALA A 184 -2.64 -5.57 -15.14
CA ALA A 184 -3.78 -6.49 -15.15
C ALA A 184 -3.43 -7.86 -14.56
N ALA A 185 -2.20 -8.35 -14.70
CA ALA A 185 -1.73 -9.60 -14.09
C ALA A 185 -1.71 -9.48 -12.56
N THR A 186 -1.17 -8.38 -12.04
CA THR A 186 -1.15 -8.10 -10.59
C THR A 186 -2.55 -7.91 -10.03
N VAL A 187 -3.39 -7.08 -10.68
CA VAL A 187 -4.79 -6.86 -10.28
C VAL A 187 -5.54 -8.19 -10.24
N ARG A 188 -5.39 -9.04 -11.26
CA ARG A 188 -6.00 -10.36 -11.28
C ARG A 188 -5.60 -11.18 -10.05
N THR A 189 -4.31 -11.31 -9.79
CA THR A 189 -3.81 -12.13 -8.69
C THR A 189 -4.28 -11.61 -7.34
N VAL A 190 -4.09 -10.33 -7.07
CA VAL A 190 -4.45 -9.71 -5.79
C VAL A 190 -5.96 -9.81 -5.54
N LEU A 191 -6.80 -9.49 -6.53
CA LEU A 191 -8.25 -9.50 -6.33
C LEU A 191 -8.87 -10.90 -6.31
N THR A 192 -8.30 -11.90 -7.00
CA THR A 192 -8.90 -13.23 -7.09
C THR A 192 -8.34 -14.22 -6.08
N ARG A 193 -7.18 -13.93 -5.49
CA ARG A 193 -6.47 -14.84 -4.58
C ARG A 193 -6.24 -14.29 -3.19
N SER A 194 -6.66 -13.05 -2.90
CA SER A 194 -6.65 -12.54 -1.53
C SER A 194 -7.72 -13.27 -0.72
N LEU A 195 -7.28 -14.03 0.27
CA LEU A 195 -8.14 -14.77 1.20
C LEU A 195 -8.60 -13.90 2.38
N GLY A 196 -8.27 -12.59 2.37
CA GLY A 196 -8.43 -11.73 3.52
C GLY A 196 -7.37 -11.99 4.59
N LEU A 197 -7.53 -11.39 5.76
CA LEU A 197 -6.55 -11.43 6.83
C LEU A 197 -7.08 -12.06 8.14
N ALA A 198 -8.26 -12.67 8.13
CA ALA A 198 -8.86 -13.24 9.33
C ALA A 198 -7.94 -14.25 10.06
N ASP A 199 -7.18 -15.05 9.29
CA ASP A 199 -6.24 -16.01 9.84
C ASP A 199 -4.85 -15.42 10.10
N VAL A 200 -4.55 -14.24 9.55
CA VAL A 200 -3.24 -13.56 9.68
C VAL A 200 -3.23 -12.64 10.90
N LEU A 201 -4.27 -11.83 11.07
CA LEU A 201 -4.34 -10.82 12.13
C LEU A 201 -4.13 -11.38 13.55
N PRO A 202 -4.72 -12.56 13.93
CA PRO A 202 -4.48 -13.13 15.26
C PRO A 202 -3.03 -13.52 15.53
N GLN A 203 -2.21 -13.64 14.49
CA GLN A 203 -0.80 -14.05 14.59
C GLN A 203 0.17 -12.87 14.69
N LEU A 204 -0.28 -11.62 14.48
CA LEU A 204 0.56 -10.44 14.62
C LEU A 204 1.08 -10.31 16.06
N ARG A 205 2.39 -10.09 16.21
CA ARG A 205 3.06 -9.91 17.50
C ARG A 205 3.89 -8.63 17.57
N VAL A 206 4.07 -7.95 16.44
CA VAL A 206 4.76 -6.66 16.36
C VAL A 206 3.79 -5.52 16.63
N PRO A 207 4.24 -4.37 17.16
CA PRO A 207 3.41 -3.19 17.31
C PRO A 207 2.67 -2.89 16.01
N THR A 208 1.34 -2.75 16.07
CA THR A 208 0.51 -2.63 14.87
C THR A 208 -0.49 -1.49 15.02
N THR A 209 -0.60 -0.66 14.00
CA THR A 209 -1.68 0.32 13.84
C THR A 209 -2.49 0.00 12.58
N ILE A 210 -3.81 0.03 12.70
CA ILE A 210 -4.76 -0.17 11.60
C ILE A 210 -5.54 1.12 11.41
N MET A 211 -5.35 1.79 10.27
CA MET A 211 -6.03 3.03 9.92
C MET A 211 -7.10 2.77 8.87
N MET A 212 -8.27 3.38 9.03
CA MET A 212 -9.42 3.24 8.13
C MET A 212 -9.94 4.63 7.76
N GLY A 213 -10.18 4.89 6.50
CA GLY A 213 -10.84 6.12 6.06
C GLY A 213 -12.34 6.07 6.36
N ALA A 214 -12.87 7.09 7.04
CA ALA A 214 -14.30 7.17 7.37
C ALA A 214 -15.22 7.20 6.13
N GLN A 215 -14.69 7.61 4.97
CA GLN A 215 -15.40 7.69 3.69
C GLN A 215 -14.90 6.63 2.67
N ASP A 216 -14.24 5.58 3.14
CA ASP A 216 -13.83 4.47 2.27
C ASP A 216 -15.07 3.67 1.83
N ALA A 217 -15.46 3.88 0.56
CA ALA A 217 -16.62 3.20 -0.02
C ALA A 217 -16.33 1.74 -0.43
N LEU A 218 -15.05 1.35 -0.55
CA LEU A 218 -14.66 -0.02 -0.90
C LEU A 218 -14.60 -0.92 0.33
N TYR A 219 -14.07 -0.40 1.43
CA TYR A 219 -13.89 -1.12 2.69
C TYR A 219 -14.30 -0.21 3.87
N PRO A 220 -15.61 0.00 4.06
CA PRO A 220 -16.11 0.90 5.11
C PRO A 220 -15.69 0.41 6.51
N PRO A 221 -15.38 1.33 7.44
CA PRO A 221 -14.92 0.99 8.78
C PRO A 221 -15.84 0.01 9.52
N ASP A 222 -17.14 0.17 9.42
CA ASP A 222 -18.12 -0.71 10.10
C ASP A 222 -17.97 -2.18 9.68
N ALA A 223 -17.64 -2.44 8.42
CA ALA A 223 -17.41 -3.78 7.92
C ALA A 223 -16.01 -4.33 8.27
N ALA A 224 -15.01 -3.44 8.40
CA ALA A 224 -13.62 -3.81 8.69
C ALA A 224 -13.33 -3.95 10.19
N MET A 225 -14.00 -3.17 11.03
CA MET A 225 -13.74 -3.08 12.48
C MET A 225 -13.75 -4.44 13.21
N PRO A 226 -14.74 -5.33 13.00
CA PRO A 226 -14.74 -6.64 13.67
C PRO A 226 -13.51 -7.49 13.37
N LEU A 227 -12.97 -7.39 12.13
CA LEU A 227 -11.76 -8.09 11.75
C LEU A 227 -10.50 -7.42 12.29
N ALA A 228 -10.48 -6.09 12.34
CA ALA A 228 -9.35 -5.34 12.91
C ALA A 228 -9.10 -5.71 14.38
N HIS A 229 -10.15 -5.96 15.16
CA HIS A 229 -10.05 -6.41 16.54
C HIS A 229 -9.45 -7.82 16.72
N LEU A 230 -9.26 -8.58 15.63
CA LEU A 230 -8.54 -9.85 15.69
C LEU A 230 -7.02 -9.68 15.85
N ALA A 231 -6.48 -8.49 15.56
CA ALA A 231 -5.05 -8.20 15.75
C ALA A 231 -4.76 -7.87 17.21
N PRO A 232 -3.98 -8.69 17.94
CA PRO A 232 -3.74 -8.51 19.36
C PRO A 232 -2.99 -7.21 19.65
N GLY A 233 -3.55 -6.34 20.49
CA GLY A 233 -2.92 -5.10 20.91
C GLY A 233 -2.78 -4.02 19.84
N ALA A 234 -3.39 -4.21 18.66
CA ALA A 234 -3.34 -3.20 17.60
C ALA A 234 -4.11 -1.93 18.00
N SER A 235 -3.52 -0.77 17.70
CA SER A 235 -4.25 0.50 17.69
C SER A 235 -5.13 0.56 16.44
N ILE A 236 -6.38 0.99 16.60
CA ILE A 236 -7.33 1.15 15.50
C ILE A 236 -7.75 2.61 15.42
N GLU A 237 -7.56 3.22 14.25
CA GLU A 237 -7.86 4.62 14.02
C GLU A 237 -8.79 4.79 12.82
N VAL A 238 -9.80 5.65 12.96
CA VAL A 238 -10.68 6.05 11.84
C VAL A 238 -10.35 7.48 11.46
N ILE A 239 -9.89 7.69 10.21
CA ILE A 239 -9.48 8.99 9.70
C ILE A 239 -10.70 9.71 9.13
N PRO A 240 -11.12 10.86 9.71
CA PRO A 240 -12.24 11.65 9.19
C PRO A 240 -11.97 12.13 7.75
N SER A 241 -13.02 12.23 6.94
CA SER A 241 -12.98 12.79 5.57
C SER A 241 -11.99 12.12 4.62
N CYS A 242 -11.52 10.92 4.94
CA CYS A 242 -10.58 10.11 4.15
C CYS A 242 -11.32 8.97 3.45
N GLY A 243 -11.02 8.74 2.19
CA GLY A 243 -11.47 7.59 1.40
C GLY A 243 -10.50 6.42 1.52
N HIS A 244 -10.22 5.75 0.37
CA HIS A 244 -9.43 4.52 0.31
C HIS A 244 -7.91 4.75 0.26
N LEU A 245 -7.45 5.94 -0.07
CA LEU A 245 -6.03 6.24 -0.30
C LEU A 245 -5.47 7.19 0.78
N ALA A 246 -5.42 6.72 2.04
CA ALA A 246 -4.99 7.53 3.17
C ALA A 246 -3.65 8.28 2.95
N PRO A 247 -2.60 7.70 2.33
CA PRO A 247 -1.35 8.43 2.09
C PRO A 247 -1.53 9.66 1.17
N LEU A 248 -2.46 9.59 0.22
CA LEU A 248 -2.80 10.70 -0.67
C LEU A 248 -3.74 11.71 -0.01
N GLU A 249 -4.75 11.19 0.71
CA GLU A 249 -5.90 11.97 1.19
C GLU A 249 -5.64 12.63 2.53
N ALA A 250 -4.97 11.94 3.43
CA ALA A 250 -4.71 12.35 4.81
C ALA A 250 -3.24 12.14 5.22
N PRO A 251 -2.25 12.70 4.50
CA PRO A 251 -0.84 12.43 4.76
C PRO A 251 -0.40 12.78 6.19
N ASP A 252 -1.00 13.82 6.81
CA ASP A 252 -0.67 14.21 8.17
C ASP A 252 -1.09 13.14 9.21
N ALA A 253 -2.22 12.47 9.00
CA ALA A 253 -2.65 11.36 9.84
C ALA A 253 -1.70 10.16 9.69
N VAL A 254 -1.27 9.85 8.46
CA VAL A 254 -0.31 8.78 8.20
C VAL A 254 1.04 9.05 8.87
N VAL A 255 1.53 10.29 8.79
CA VAL A 255 2.77 10.71 9.47
C VAL A 255 2.61 10.55 10.99
N ALA A 256 1.49 10.99 11.56
CA ALA A 256 1.22 10.84 13.00
C ALA A 256 1.23 9.37 13.44
N GLY A 257 0.63 8.47 12.64
CA GLY A 257 0.65 7.03 12.88
C GLY A 257 2.06 6.43 12.84
N LEU A 258 2.88 6.80 11.85
CA LEU A 258 4.28 6.38 11.77
C LEU A 258 5.10 6.88 12.97
N GLU A 259 4.94 8.16 13.34
CA GLU A 259 5.61 8.73 14.50
C GLU A 259 5.14 8.10 15.83
N GLY A 260 3.89 7.68 15.91
CA GLY A 260 3.34 6.90 17.03
C GLY A 260 4.04 5.57 17.21
N LEU A 261 4.18 4.81 16.12
CA LEU A 261 4.85 3.50 16.08
C LEU A 261 6.36 3.57 16.34
N ARG A 262 7.01 4.72 16.04
CA ARG A 262 8.42 4.94 16.29
C ARG A 262 8.74 5.09 17.78
N ARG A 263 7.79 5.60 18.56
CA ARG A 263 7.98 5.94 19.99
C ARG A 263 7.61 4.80 20.95
N GLY A 264 6.86 3.82 20.50
CA GLY A 264 6.43 2.65 21.27
C GLY A 264 7.37 1.49 21.09
#